data_665b132b416d5d9004e45f60fa0324b7
#
_entry.id   665b132b416d5d9004e45f60fa0324b7
#
_cell.length_a   1.000
_cell.length_b   1.000
_cell.length_c   1.000
_cell.angle_alpha   90.00
_cell.angle_beta   90.00
_cell.angle_gamma   90.00
#
_symmetry.space_group_name_H-M   'P 1'
#
loop_
_entity.id
_entity.type
_entity.pdbx_description
1 polymer ?
#
loop_
_entity_poly.entity_id
_entity_poly.type
_entity_poly.pdbx_seq_one_letter_code
_entity_poly.pdbx_strand_id
1 'polypeptide(L)'
;MDYLAAWRLHEAKHLLINHRLGVAETCHEVGYASVGTFSRRFLSDVGTPPGSLRRIADRVAERTQPAVSLLVPSAGRIRIRLDIPEEMRRALGPAPYQWVGTFPRPVPTGLPTSGTLRRHIDEVELPMVPRSPWILATIFPDGADVHEQLAPTNPLVARLRVPEELVPGPITLPVRAALPWDPAVLVALAAMVV
;
A
#
# COMPACT_ATOMS: atom_id res chain seq x y z
N MET A 1 -3.12 3.62 15.75
CA MET A 1 -1.81 4.04 15.27
C MET A 1 -1.74 5.55 15.36
N ASP A 2 -0.65 6.06 15.86
CA ASP A 2 -0.40 7.49 15.90
C ASP A 2 -0.08 7.98 14.47
N TYR A 3 -0.76 9.02 14.01
CA TYR A 3 -0.56 9.66 12.70
C TYR A 3 0.91 10.07 12.50
N LEU A 4 1.51 10.65 13.53
CA LEU A 4 2.92 11.04 13.50
C LEU A 4 3.85 9.83 13.31
N ALA A 5 3.55 8.69 13.92
CA ALA A 5 4.34 7.47 13.73
C ALA A 5 4.25 6.96 12.28
N ALA A 6 3.08 7.06 11.65
CA ALA A 6 2.94 6.70 10.25
C ALA A 6 3.80 7.57 9.32
N TRP A 7 3.80 8.88 9.54
CA TRP A 7 4.61 9.81 8.76
C TRP A 7 6.11 9.62 8.99
N ARG A 8 6.55 9.38 10.23
CA ARG A 8 7.95 9.04 10.54
C ARG A 8 8.41 7.77 9.79
N LEU A 9 7.57 6.74 9.74
CA LEU A 9 7.91 5.51 9.01
C LEU A 9 7.86 5.69 7.49
N HIS A 10 6.98 6.56 6.99
CA HIS A 10 6.94 6.93 5.58
C HIS A 10 8.23 7.66 5.17
N GLU A 11 8.65 8.65 5.96
CA GLU A 11 9.92 9.34 5.77
C GLU A 11 11.10 8.37 5.85
N ALA A 12 11.08 7.44 6.81
CA ALA A 12 12.10 6.40 6.90
C ALA A 12 12.21 5.56 5.62
N LYS A 13 11.10 5.25 4.94
CA LYS A 13 11.13 4.56 3.65
C LYS A 13 11.86 5.39 2.60
N HIS A 14 11.58 6.69 2.50
CA HIS A 14 12.27 7.59 1.59
C HIS A 14 13.77 7.66 1.87
N LEU A 15 14.17 7.83 3.14
CA LEU A 15 15.58 7.89 3.53
C LEU A 15 16.31 6.58 3.19
N LEU A 16 15.71 5.43 3.48
CA LEU A 16 16.30 4.12 3.19
C LEU A 16 16.43 3.84 1.68
N ILE A 17 15.44 4.21 0.88
CA ILE A 17 15.38 3.86 -0.53
C ILE A 17 16.10 4.92 -1.37
N ASN A 18 15.71 6.18 -1.26
CA ASN A 18 16.14 7.25 -2.15
C ASN A 18 17.48 7.87 -1.71
N HIS A 19 17.69 8.06 -0.40
CA HIS A 19 18.91 8.64 0.15
C HIS A 19 19.94 7.59 0.57
N ARG A 20 19.58 6.31 0.55
CA ARG A 20 20.44 5.18 0.89
C ARG A 20 21.07 5.25 2.28
N LEU A 21 20.42 5.92 3.23
CA LEU A 21 20.90 6.01 4.61
C LEU A 21 20.96 4.64 5.29
N GLY A 22 21.86 4.50 6.25
CA GLY A 22 21.93 3.33 7.12
C GLY A 22 20.71 3.24 8.06
N VAL A 23 20.41 2.04 8.56
CA VAL A 23 19.25 1.82 9.44
C VAL A 23 19.35 2.65 10.73
N ALA A 24 20.55 2.74 11.32
CA ALA A 24 20.76 3.52 12.54
C ALA A 24 20.61 5.03 12.29
N GLU A 25 21.17 5.53 11.21
CA GLU A 25 21.05 6.92 10.79
C GLU A 25 19.59 7.28 10.50
N THR A 26 18.91 6.48 9.69
CA THR A 26 17.47 6.65 9.42
C THR A 26 16.64 6.67 10.71
N CYS A 27 16.94 5.76 11.66
CA CYS A 27 16.25 5.69 12.95
C CYS A 27 16.32 7.05 13.69
N HIS A 28 17.50 7.65 13.74
CA HIS A 28 17.72 8.93 14.44
C HIS A 28 17.08 10.10 13.68
N GLU A 29 17.24 10.16 12.35
CA GLU A 29 16.64 11.20 11.50
C GLU A 29 15.11 11.27 11.65
N VAL A 30 14.43 10.13 11.71
CA VAL A 30 12.99 10.11 11.90
C VAL A 30 12.53 10.18 13.36
N GLY A 31 13.45 10.48 14.28
CA GLY A 31 13.18 10.78 15.68
C GLY A 31 12.89 9.58 16.57
N TYR A 32 13.45 8.40 16.27
CA TYR A 32 13.44 7.26 17.19
C TYR A 32 14.73 7.23 18.02
N ALA A 33 14.57 7.02 19.33
CA ALA A 33 15.70 6.93 20.26
C ALA A 33 16.41 5.56 20.25
N SER A 34 15.80 4.53 19.66
CA SER A 34 16.30 3.15 19.68
C SER A 34 16.09 2.44 18.36
N VAL A 35 17.17 1.96 17.75
CA VAL A 35 17.15 1.16 16.53
C VAL A 35 16.29 -0.10 16.67
N GLY A 36 16.31 -0.74 17.83
CA GLY A 36 15.50 -1.93 18.09
C GLY A 36 14.00 -1.62 18.10
N THR A 37 13.60 -0.51 18.72
CA THR A 37 12.18 -0.06 18.72
C THR A 37 11.75 0.35 17.31
N PHE A 38 12.57 1.13 16.61
CA PHE A 38 12.36 1.52 15.23
C PHE A 38 12.16 0.30 14.33
N SER A 39 13.09 -0.66 14.36
CA SER A 39 13.07 -1.83 13.48
C SER A 39 11.84 -2.72 13.71
N ARG A 40 11.45 -2.92 14.98
CA ARG A 40 10.22 -3.67 15.30
C ARG A 40 8.97 -2.95 14.79
N ARG A 41 8.90 -1.65 15.02
CA ARG A 41 7.77 -0.84 14.54
C ARG A 41 7.70 -0.80 13.03
N PHE A 42 8.83 -0.59 12.37
CA PHE A 42 8.95 -0.60 10.92
C PHE A 42 8.49 -1.94 10.33
N LEU A 43 8.98 -3.06 10.85
CA LEU A 43 8.53 -4.40 10.42
C LEU A 43 7.02 -4.59 10.59
N SER A 44 6.47 -4.19 11.74
CA SER A 44 5.03 -4.31 12.02
C SER A 44 4.17 -3.50 11.05
N ASP A 45 4.57 -2.27 10.75
CA ASP A 45 3.72 -1.32 10.05
C ASP A 45 4.01 -1.25 8.53
N VAL A 46 5.23 -1.58 8.09
CA VAL A 46 5.63 -1.63 6.67
C VAL A 46 5.57 -3.05 6.10
N GLY A 47 5.71 -4.07 6.95
CA GLY A 47 5.64 -5.47 6.56
C GLY A 47 7.00 -6.09 6.19
N THR A 48 8.10 -5.32 6.26
CA THR A 48 9.46 -5.81 6.02
C THR A 48 10.46 -5.10 6.94
N PRO A 49 11.60 -5.74 7.33
CA PRO A 49 12.63 -5.08 8.10
C PRO A 49 13.26 -3.89 7.35
N PRO A 50 13.64 -2.80 8.04
CA PRO A 50 14.19 -1.61 7.39
C PRO A 50 15.46 -1.93 6.60
N GLY A 51 16.36 -2.76 7.12
CA GLY A 51 17.58 -3.17 6.41
C GLY A 51 17.34 -4.04 5.17
N SER A 52 16.14 -4.60 4.99
CA SER A 52 15.78 -5.40 3.83
C SER A 52 15.09 -4.58 2.75
N LEU A 53 14.46 -3.47 3.12
CA LEU A 53 13.60 -2.70 2.20
C LEU A 53 14.35 -2.27 0.93
N ARG A 54 15.55 -1.72 1.05
CA ARG A 54 16.36 -1.29 -0.10
C ARG A 54 16.73 -2.46 -1.01
N ARG A 55 17.20 -3.57 -0.44
CA ARG A 55 17.56 -4.77 -1.24
C ARG A 55 16.34 -5.35 -1.97
N ILE A 56 15.16 -5.21 -1.37
CA ILE A 56 13.90 -5.61 -2.02
C ILE A 56 13.61 -4.66 -3.16
N ALA A 57 13.72 -3.35 -2.95
CA ALA A 57 13.51 -2.34 -3.98
C ALA A 57 14.45 -2.54 -5.17
N ASP A 58 15.74 -2.71 -4.93
CA ASP A 58 16.75 -2.94 -5.97
C ASP A 58 16.42 -4.22 -6.79
N ARG A 59 16.09 -5.33 -6.12
CA ARG A 59 15.74 -6.60 -6.79
C ARG A 59 14.45 -6.52 -7.61
N VAL A 60 13.46 -5.79 -7.13
CA VAL A 60 12.17 -5.66 -7.83
C VAL A 60 12.30 -4.69 -9.00
N ALA A 61 13.18 -3.68 -8.91
CA ALA A 61 13.48 -2.76 -10.00
C ALA A 61 14.13 -3.45 -11.22
N GLU A 62 14.88 -4.52 -10.97
CA GLU A 62 15.56 -5.31 -12.04
C GLU A 62 14.60 -6.25 -12.79
N ARG A 63 13.37 -6.41 -12.35
CA ARG A 63 12.39 -7.36 -12.90
C ARG A 63 11.09 -6.66 -13.24
N THR A 64 10.43 -7.09 -14.33
CA THR A 64 9.02 -6.72 -14.56
C THR A 64 8.19 -7.18 -13.38
N GLN A 65 7.49 -6.27 -12.73
CA GLN A 65 6.66 -6.62 -11.57
C GLN A 65 5.52 -7.55 -11.98
N PRO A 66 5.48 -8.79 -11.45
CA PRO A 66 4.36 -9.68 -11.68
C PRO A 66 3.12 -9.18 -10.95
N ALA A 67 1.95 -9.56 -11.43
CA ALA A 67 0.73 -9.44 -10.64
C ALA A 67 0.86 -10.31 -9.38
N VAL A 68 0.56 -9.73 -8.23
CA VAL A 68 0.65 -10.42 -6.93
C VAL A 68 -0.72 -10.44 -6.29
N SER A 69 -1.08 -11.57 -5.72
CA SER A 69 -2.31 -11.70 -4.94
C SER A 69 -2.04 -12.46 -3.64
N LEU A 70 -2.41 -11.85 -2.52
CA LEU A 70 -2.52 -12.50 -1.22
C LEU A 70 -4.00 -12.76 -0.97
N LEU A 71 -4.43 -14.00 -1.11
CA LEU A 71 -5.81 -14.39 -0.94
C LEU A 71 -5.93 -15.42 0.18
N VAL A 72 -6.73 -15.10 1.19
CA VAL A 72 -7.07 -16.06 2.26
C VAL A 72 -8.32 -16.86 1.88
N PRO A 73 -8.45 -18.10 2.34
CA PRO A 73 -9.68 -18.86 2.18
C PRO A 73 -10.86 -18.12 2.83
N SER A 74 -11.95 -17.99 2.08
CA SER A 74 -13.19 -17.38 2.57
C SER A 74 -14.38 -17.91 1.76
N ALA A 75 -15.51 -18.08 2.43
CA ALA A 75 -16.76 -18.51 1.77
C ALA A 75 -17.41 -17.39 0.93
N GLY A 76 -17.14 -16.13 1.28
CA GLY A 76 -17.69 -14.97 0.59
C GLY A 76 -16.63 -14.22 -0.22
N ARG A 77 -17.07 -13.58 -1.32
CA ARG A 77 -16.26 -12.68 -2.12
C ARG A 77 -16.96 -11.35 -2.29
N ILE A 78 -16.15 -10.29 -2.42
CA ILE A 78 -16.63 -8.95 -2.73
C ILE A 78 -16.02 -8.52 -4.06
N ARG A 79 -16.84 -7.98 -4.92
CA ARG A 79 -16.40 -7.31 -6.15
C ARG A 79 -16.27 -5.82 -5.87
N ILE A 80 -15.17 -5.25 -6.26
CA ILE A 80 -14.80 -3.86 -6.01
C ILE A 80 -14.53 -3.21 -7.35
N ARG A 81 -15.24 -2.14 -7.64
CA ARG A 81 -15.00 -1.30 -8.82
C ARG A 81 -14.27 -0.03 -8.38
N LEU A 82 -13.13 0.26 -9.00
CA LEU A 82 -12.41 1.50 -8.79
C LEU A 82 -13.05 2.61 -9.62
N ASP A 83 -13.60 3.60 -8.95
CA ASP A 83 -14.15 4.79 -9.59
C ASP A 83 -13.05 5.86 -9.67
N ILE A 84 -12.34 5.87 -10.78
CA ILE A 84 -11.23 6.79 -11.05
C ILE A 84 -11.74 7.89 -11.96
N PRO A 85 -11.76 9.16 -11.50
CA PRO A 85 -12.14 10.30 -12.36
C PRO A 85 -11.34 10.32 -13.66
N GLU A 86 -12.00 10.69 -14.76
CA GLU A 86 -11.44 10.61 -16.10
C GLU A 86 -10.15 11.44 -16.28
N GLU A 87 -10.07 12.59 -15.63
CA GLU A 87 -8.86 13.41 -15.63
C GLU A 87 -7.67 12.71 -14.97
N MET A 88 -7.91 11.99 -13.84
CA MET A 88 -6.89 11.21 -13.16
C MET A 88 -6.53 9.97 -13.98
N ARG A 89 -7.50 9.33 -14.61
CA ARG A 89 -7.26 8.16 -15.47
C ARG A 89 -6.32 8.50 -16.63
N ARG A 90 -6.48 9.66 -17.24
CA ARG A 90 -5.57 10.14 -18.32
C ARG A 90 -4.15 10.38 -17.78
N ALA A 91 -4.02 10.98 -16.61
CA ALA A 91 -2.71 11.22 -15.99
C ALA A 91 -2.00 9.93 -15.56
N LEU A 92 -2.74 8.88 -15.22
CA LEU A 92 -2.19 7.58 -14.85
C LEU A 92 -1.59 6.80 -16.03
N GLY A 93 -1.98 7.11 -17.27
CA GLY A 93 -1.55 6.38 -18.47
C GLY A 93 -2.32 5.06 -18.69
N PRO A 94 -1.91 4.28 -19.72
CA PRO A 94 -2.71 3.16 -20.22
C PRO A 94 -2.73 1.92 -19.32
N ALA A 95 -1.73 1.73 -18.46
CA ALA A 95 -1.60 0.53 -17.65
C ALA A 95 -1.12 0.83 -16.22
N PRO A 96 -1.87 1.64 -15.45
CA PRO A 96 -1.49 2.00 -14.08
C PRO A 96 -1.40 0.77 -13.18
N TYR A 97 -0.52 0.83 -12.20
CA TYR A 97 -0.48 -0.15 -11.12
C TYR A 97 -1.60 0.15 -10.13
N GLN A 98 -2.33 -0.87 -9.76
CA GLN A 98 -3.47 -0.77 -8.84
C GLN A 98 -3.30 -1.80 -7.75
N TRP A 99 -3.16 -1.30 -6.53
CA TRP A 99 -3.17 -2.11 -5.34
C TRP A 99 -4.49 -1.95 -4.62
N VAL A 100 -5.13 -3.07 -4.27
CA VAL A 100 -6.36 -3.12 -3.49
C VAL A 100 -6.23 -4.19 -2.42
N GLY A 101 -6.57 -3.87 -1.18
CA GLY A 101 -6.48 -4.83 -0.08
C GLY A 101 -7.51 -4.61 1.02
N THR A 102 -7.73 -5.65 1.82
CA THR A 102 -8.62 -5.62 2.99
C THR A 102 -7.81 -5.49 4.28
N PHE A 103 -8.28 -4.63 5.18
CA PHE A 103 -7.60 -4.30 6.43
C PHE A 103 -8.56 -4.30 7.63
N PRO A 104 -8.06 -4.59 8.84
CA PRO A 104 -8.83 -4.44 10.08
C PRO A 104 -9.16 -2.98 10.41
N ARG A 105 -8.36 -2.03 9.93
CA ARG A 105 -8.45 -0.59 10.22
C ARG A 105 -8.35 0.23 8.95
N PRO A 106 -8.84 1.49 8.93
CA PRO A 106 -8.80 2.36 7.76
C PRO A 106 -7.41 2.98 7.52
N VAL A 107 -6.36 2.24 7.79
CA VAL A 107 -4.97 2.69 7.67
C VAL A 107 -4.15 1.59 6.99
N PRO A 108 -3.40 1.90 5.93
CA PRO A 108 -2.63 0.93 5.16
C PRO A 108 -1.30 0.60 5.87
N THR A 109 -1.40 -0.12 6.98
CA THR A 109 -0.27 -0.53 7.81
C THR A 109 -0.18 -2.04 7.94
N GLY A 110 1.03 -2.55 7.95
CA GLY A 110 1.30 -3.98 7.92
C GLY A 110 0.89 -4.62 6.60
N LEU A 111 0.80 -5.94 6.58
CA LEU A 111 0.30 -6.65 5.41
C LEU A 111 -1.24 -6.62 5.40
N PRO A 112 -1.87 -6.54 4.22
CA PRO A 112 -3.31 -6.71 4.09
C PRO A 112 -3.70 -8.14 4.53
N THR A 113 -4.90 -8.30 5.03
CA THR A 113 -5.44 -9.65 5.29
C THR A 113 -5.65 -10.39 3.96
N SER A 114 -6.09 -9.68 2.95
CA SER A 114 -6.16 -10.14 1.58
C SER A 114 -5.97 -8.96 0.64
N GLY A 115 -5.34 -9.17 -0.51
CA GLY A 115 -5.11 -8.07 -1.44
C GLY A 115 -4.50 -8.52 -2.76
N THR A 116 -4.46 -7.61 -3.70
CA THR A 116 -3.88 -7.83 -5.02
C THR A 116 -3.18 -6.57 -5.54
N LEU A 117 -2.06 -6.75 -6.20
CA LEU A 117 -1.38 -5.75 -7.01
C LEU A 117 -1.48 -6.18 -8.47
N ARG A 118 -2.07 -5.37 -9.31
CA ARG A 118 -2.24 -5.65 -10.74
C ARG A 118 -2.10 -4.39 -11.57
N ARG A 119 -2.00 -4.58 -12.88
CA ARG A 119 -2.02 -3.48 -13.85
C ARG A 119 -3.37 -3.46 -14.55
N HIS A 120 -3.87 -2.25 -14.80
CA HIS A 120 -5.04 -1.97 -15.64
C HIS A 120 -6.24 -2.86 -15.32
N ILE A 121 -6.84 -2.65 -14.16
CA ILE A 121 -8.09 -3.31 -13.78
C ILE A 121 -9.10 -2.26 -13.29
N ASP A 122 -10.34 -2.38 -13.78
CA ASP A 122 -11.44 -1.57 -13.27
C ASP A 122 -12.18 -2.26 -12.13
N GLU A 123 -12.17 -3.61 -12.13
CA GLU A 123 -12.80 -4.41 -11.08
C GLU A 123 -11.82 -5.45 -10.52
N VAL A 124 -11.89 -5.64 -9.22
CA VAL A 124 -11.15 -6.66 -8.50
C VAL A 124 -12.08 -7.46 -7.60
N GLU A 125 -11.83 -8.75 -7.48
CA GLU A 125 -12.54 -9.63 -6.57
C GLU A 125 -11.62 -10.08 -5.45
N LEU A 126 -12.01 -9.79 -4.19
CA LEU A 126 -11.28 -10.18 -2.99
C LEU A 126 -12.14 -11.06 -2.08
N PRO A 127 -11.51 -11.96 -1.31
CA PRO A 127 -12.18 -12.66 -0.23
C PRO A 127 -12.79 -11.68 0.79
N MET A 128 -14.01 -11.93 1.21
CA MET A 128 -14.62 -11.20 2.31
C MET A 128 -14.08 -11.70 3.64
N VAL A 129 -13.45 -10.80 4.38
CA VAL A 129 -12.85 -11.11 5.68
C VAL A 129 -13.54 -10.29 6.77
N PRO A 130 -14.41 -10.87 7.61
CA PRO A 130 -15.20 -10.12 8.61
C PRO A 130 -14.38 -9.26 9.55
N ARG A 131 -13.18 -9.71 9.94
CA ARG A 131 -12.26 -8.96 10.81
C ARG A 131 -11.46 -7.87 10.10
N SER A 132 -11.63 -7.73 8.78
CA SER A 132 -10.94 -6.75 7.95
C SER A 132 -11.94 -6.02 7.05
N PRO A 133 -12.86 -5.23 7.66
CA PRO A 133 -13.97 -4.62 6.94
C PRO A 133 -13.58 -3.39 6.11
N TRP A 134 -12.32 -3.00 6.09
CA TRP A 134 -11.87 -1.85 5.33
C TRP A 134 -11.21 -2.28 4.02
N ILE A 135 -11.69 -1.73 2.93
CA ILE A 135 -11.05 -1.82 1.62
C ILE A 135 -10.20 -0.55 1.45
N LEU A 136 -8.92 -0.75 1.19
CA LEU A 136 -8.00 0.34 0.86
C LEU A 136 -7.40 0.08 -0.50
N ALA A 137 -7.19 1.14 -1.27
CA ALA A 137 -6.52 1.07 -2.56
C ALA A 137 -5.50 2.20 -2.71
N THR A 138 -4.46 1.91 -3.48
CA THR A 138 -3.48 2.88 -3.94
C THR A 138 -3.20 2.64 -5.41
N ILE A 139 -3.20 3.72 -6.21
CA ILE A 139 -2.99 3.64 -7.64
C ILE A 139 -1.76 4.48 -8.00
N PHE A 140 -0.91 3.94 -8.85
CA PHE A 140 0.32 4.57 -9.33
C PHE A 140 0.29 4.67 -10.85
N PRO A 141 0.91 5.70 -11.45
CA PRO A 141 0.97 5.86 -12.90
C PRO A 141 1.60 4.65 -13.59
N ASP A 142 1.25 4.47 -14.85
CA ASP A 142 2.02 3.60 -15.75
C ASP A 142 3.46 4.11 -15.83
N GLY A 143 4.42 3.21 -15.64
CA GLY A 143 5.83 3.57 -15.55
C GLY A 143 6.31 4.01 -14.16
N ALA A 144 5.43 4.08 -13.13
CA ALA A 144 5.89 4.26 -11.76
C ALA A 144 6.94 3.21 -11.42
N ASP A 145 8.12 3.67 -10.99
CA ASP A 145 9.17 2.76 -10.58
C ASP A 145 8.86 2.11 -9.23
N VAL A 146 9.66 1.14 -8.86
CA VAL A 146 9.47 0.41 -7.60
C VAL A 146 9.69 1.29 -6.39
N HIS A 147 10.56 2.28 -6.49
CA HIS A 147 10.81 3.21 -5.39
C HIS A 147 9.58 4.06 -5.11
N GLU A 148 8.91 4.57 -6.16
CA GLU A 148 7.66 5.30 -6.04
C GLU A 148 6.52 4.41 -5.50
N GLN A 149 6.46 3.15 -5.94
CA GLN A 149 5.46 2.20 -5.42
C GLN A 149 5.68 1.83 -3.95
N LEU A 150 6.92 1.77 -3.48
CA LEU A 150 7.24 1.46 -2.09
C LEU A 150 7.13 2.66 -1.15
N ALA A 151 7.43 3.86 -1.64
CA ALA A 151 7.41 5.11 -0.86
C ALA A 151 6.75 6.24 -1.68
N PRO A 152 5.44 6.15 -1.96
CA PRO A 152 4.75 7.11 -2.82
C PRO A 152 4.70 8.51 -2.19
N THR A 153 5.00 9.52 -3.00
CA THR A 153 4.93 10.93 -2.57
C THR A 153 3.52 11.49 -2.74
N ASN A 154 2.88 11.24 -3.87
CA ASN A 154 1.55 11.74 -4.20
C ASN A 154 0.64 10.64 -4.77
N PRO A 155 0.31 9.61 -3.99
CA PRO A 155 -0.50 8.51 -4.49
C PRO A 155 -1.95 8.92 -4.73
N LEU A 156 -2.60 8.27 -5.68
CA LEU A 156 -4.06 8.20 -5.67
C LEU A 156 -4.48 7.13 -4.67
N VAL A 157 -5.47 7.45 -3.88
CA VAL A 157 -5.92 6.58 -2.79
C VAL A 157 -7.43 6.41 -2.79
N ALA A 158 -7.88 5.29 -2.26
CA ALA A 158 -9.28 5.07 -1.99
C ALA A 158 -9.46 4.29 -0.70
N ARG A 159 -10.57 4.55 0.00
CA ARG A 159 -10.89 3.92 1.27
C ARG A 159 -12.40 3.79 1.44
N LEU A 160 -12.84 2.60 1.77
CA LEU A 160 -14.24 2.33 2.06
C LEU A 160 -14.38 1.24 3.14
N ARG A 161 -15.34 1.39 4.02
CA ARG A 161 -15.76 0.28 4.90
C ARG A 161 -16.79 -0.56 4.16
N VAL A 162 -16.58 -1.87 4.13
CA VAL A 162 -17.56 -2.81 3.56
C VAL A 162 -18.87 -2.65 4.32
N PRO A 163 -20.01 -2.44 3.63
CA PRO A 163 -21.32 -2.38 4.26
C PRO A 163 -21.64 -3.68 4.98
N GLU A 164 -22.38 -3.62 6.08
CA GLU A 164 -22.84 -4.80 6.81
C GLU A 164 -23.83 -5.64 5.97
N GLU A 165 -24.65 -4.96 5.19
CA GLU A 165 -25.55 -5.58 4.21
C GLU A 165 -24.96 -5.38 2.81
N LEU A 166 -24.55 -6.48 2.18
CA LEU A 166 -24.06 -6.45 0.81
C LEU A 166 -25.25 -6.40 -0.16
N VAL A 167 -25.28 -5.36 -0.98
CA VAL A 167 -26.19 -5.28 -2.12
C VAL A 167 -25.61 -6.07 -3.29
N PRO A 168 -26.44 -6.70 -4.14
CA PRO A 168 -25.96 -7.34 -5.36
C PRO A 168 -25.20 -6.37 -6.26
N GLY A 169 -24.01 -6.77 -6.70
CA GLY A 169 -23.18 -5.97 -7.58
C GLY A 169 -21.81 -5.60 -6.98
N PRO A 170 -20.97 -4.87 -7.73
CA PRO A 170 -19.69 -4.41 -7.23
C PRO A 170 -19.84 -3.23 -6.27
N ILE A 171 -19.01 -3.22 -5.23
CA ILE A 171 -18.85 -2.06 -4.35
C ILE A 171 -18.02 -1.03 -5.09
N THR A 172 -18.55 0.18 -5.26
CA THR A 172 -17.80 1.29 -5.87
C THR A 172 -16.86 1.93 -4.86
N LEU A 173 -15.60 1.98 -5.21
CA LEU A 173 -14.52 2.54 -4.39
C LEU A 173 -14.03 3.86 -5.02
N PRO A 174 -14.45 5.02 -4.51
CA PRO A 174 -14.09 6.32 -5.09
C PRO A 174 -12.60 6.61 -4.90
N VAL A 175 -11.91 6.87 -5.99
CA VAL A 175 -10.48 7.18 -6.03
C VAL A 175 -10.27 8.70 -6.07
N ARG A 176 -9.31 9.18 -5.30
CA ARG A 176 -8.91 10.59 -5.26
C ARG A 176 -7.43 10.77 -4.99
N ALA A 177 -6.91 11.94 -5.19
CA ALA A 177 -5.58 12.30 -4.71
C ALA A 177 -5.51 12.20 -3.17
N ALA A 178 -4.37 11.75 -2.66
CA ALA A 178 -4.12 11.76 -1.22
C ALA A 178 -4.12 13.20 -0.70
N LEU A 179 -4.69 13.40 0.48
CA LEU A 179 -4.73 14.68 1.17
C LEU A 179 -3.65 14.72 2.26
N PRO A 180 -3.17 15.90 2.68
CA PRO A 180 -2.11 16.00 3.69
C PRO A 180 -2.41 15.31 5.02
N TRP A 181 -3.68 15.09 5.33
CA TRP A 181 -4.13 14.41 6.56
C TRP A 181 -4.52 12.94 6.35
N ASP A 182 -4.38 12.41 5.14
CA ASP A 182 -4.54 10.97 4.94
C ASP A 182 -3.39 10.22 5.61
N PRO A 183 -3.65 9.01 6.14
CA PRO A 183 -2.57 8.18 6.64
C PRO A 183 -1.59 7.83 5.52
N ALA A 184 -0.31 7.95 5.81
CA ALA A 184 0.73 7.56 4.85
C ALA A 184 0.60 6.08 4.46
N VAL A 185 0.84 5.77 3.18
CA VAL A 185 0.83 4.40 2.66
C VAL A 185 2.12 3.70 3.10
N LEU A 186 2.03 2.90 4.16
CA LEU A 186 3.20 2.23 4.74
C LEU A 186 3.46 0.86 4.13
N VAL A 187 2.43 0.15 3.73
CA VAL A 187 2.56 -1.21 3.21
C VAL A 187 3.51 -1.28 2.02
N ALA A 188 4.50 -2.17 2.12
CA ALA A 188 5.48 -2.43 1.06
C ALA A 188 5.07 -3.69 0.29
N LEU A 189 4.03 -3.61 -0.53
CA LEU A 189 3.51 -4.79 -1.26
C LEU A 189 4.51 -5.39 -2.23
N ALA A 190 5.34 -4.60 -2.86
CA ALA A 190 6.43 -5.11 -3.69
C ALA A 190 7.37 -6.04 -2.91
N ALA A 191 7.42 -5.93 -1.58
CA ALA A 191 8.18 -6.84 -0.72
C ALA A 191 7.56 -8.25 -0.63
N MET A 192 6.32 -8.44 -1.06
CA MET A 192 5.64 -9.75 -1.04
C MET A 192 5.99 -10.62 -2.26
N VAL A 193 6.72 -10.07 -3.24
CA VAL A 193 7.06 -10.72 -4.51
C VAL A 193 8.44 -11.40 -4.47
N VAL A 194 9.14 -11.28 -3.37
CA VAL A 194 10.55 -11.68 -3.23
C VAL A 194 10.69 -12.89 -2.32
#